data_76aa0b572a1b495454856ecdeae8a046
#
_entry.id   76aa0b572a1b495454856ecdeae8a046
#
_cell.length_a   1.000
_cell.length_b   1.000
_cell.length_c   1.000
_cell.angle_alpha   90.00
_cell.angle_beta   90.00
_cell.angle_gamma   90.00
#
_symmetry.space_group_name_H-M   'P 1'
#
loop_
_entity.id
_entity.type
_entity.pdbx_description
1 polymer ?
#
loop_
_entity_poly.entity_id
_entity_poly.type
_entity_poly.pdbx_seq_one_letter_code
_entity_poly.pdbx_strand_id
1 'polypeptide(L)'
;MTAANEAKAILERLGVDASVWTGHLPTRSPIDGSSAGSVAETPDVDGVIARSVQAFHAWKRVPAPRRGELVRLLGEELRASKDDLARVVTLEAGKIVSEGLGEVQEMIDICDFAVGLSRQLYGLTLASERPGHHMRETWQPLGPVLVISAFNFPVAVWAWNACLALVCGDPVIWKPSEKTPLTALATQAIFDRALARFADAPEGLSQVVIGGREAGEA
;
A
#
# COMPACT_ATOMS: atom_id res chain seq x y z
N MET A 1 -19.50 15.90 17.11
CA MET A 1 -18.21 15.16 17.08
C MET A 1 -17.31 15.93 16.14
N THR A 2 -16.06 16.23 16.51
CA THR A 2 -15.11 16.90 15.58
C THR A 2 -14.66 15.91 14.48
N ALA A 3 -14.20 16.45 13.35
CA ALA A 3 -13.66 15.63 12.26
C ALA A 3 -12.51 14.71 12.74
N ALA A 4 -11.66 15.22 13.62
CA ALA A 4 -10.58 14.46 14.22
C ALA A 4 -11.04 13.28 15.09
N ASN A 5 -12.09 13.49 15.91
CA ASN A 5 -12.63 12.39 16.74
C ASN A 5 -13.33 11.32 15.89
N GLU A 6 -13.98 11.74 14.80
CA GLU A 6 -14.57 10.83 13.85
C GLU A 6 -13.46 9.97 13.16
N ALA A 7 -12.38 10.61 12.71
CA ALA A 7 -11.26 9.92 12.11
C ALA A 7 -10.64 8.87 13.06
N LYS A 8 -10.43 9.20 14.33
CA LYS A 8 -9.94 8.25 15.34
C LYS A 8 -10.84 7.04 15.47
N ALA A 9 -12.15 7.25 15.61
CA ALA A 9 -13.11 6.16 15.77
C ALA A 9 -13.14 5.24 14.53
N ILE A 10 -12.92 5.79 13.33
CA ILE A 10 -12.83 4.99 12.11
C ILE A 10 -11.51 4.19 12.11
N LEU A 11 -10.39 4.81 12.45
CA LEU A 11 -9.09 4.14 12.51
C LEU A 11 -9.11 2.95 13.47
N GLU A 12 -9.73 3.10 14.64
CA GLU A 12 -9.92 1.99 15.59
C GLU A 12 -10.73 0.84 14.97
N ARG A 13 -11.83 1.14 14.25
CA ARG A 13 -12.62 0.11 13.55
C ARG A 13 -11.85 -0.58 12.44
N LEU A 14 -10.98 0.15 11.76
CA LEU A 14 -10.11 -0.40 10.72
C LEU A 14 -8.95 -1.23 11.28
N GLY A 15 -8.73 -1.19 12.60
CA GLY A 15 -7.71 -1.98 13.29
C GLY A 15 -6.35 -1.29 13.42
N VAL A 16 -6.30 0.04 13.28
CA VAL A 16 -5.08 0.81 13.53
C VAL A 16 -4.75 0.79 15.03
N ASP A 17 -3.53 0.37 15.36
CA ASP A 17 -3.09 0.25 16.75
C ASP A 17 -2.97 1.61 17.44
N ALA A 18 -3.31 1.66 18.73
CA ALA A 18 -3.26 2.89 19.52
C ALA A 18 -1.83 3.44 19.72
N SER A 19 -0.80 2.62 19.55
CA SER A 19 0.60 3.03 19.67
C SER A 19 1.02 4.07 18.62
N VAL A 20 0.29 4.18 17.51
CA VAL A 20 0.56 5.18 16.47
C VAL A 20 0.44 6.62 16.97
N TRP A 21 -0.30 6.87 18.08
CA TRP A 21 -0.54 8.21 18.64
C TRP A 21 0.56 8.73 19.59
N THR A 22 1.74 8.14 19.58
CA THR A 22 2.83 8.45 20.52
C THR A 22 3.92 9.36 19.93
N GLY A 23 3.73 9.88 18.72
CA GLY A 23 4.75 10.63 18.00
C GLY A 23 4.62 12.15 18.04
N HIS A 24 5.34 12.80 17.14
CA HIS A 24 5.42 14.25 17.04
C HIS A 24 4.86 14.81 15.72
N LEU A 25 4.57 13.97 14.71
CA LEU A 25 3.99 14.44 13.47
C LEU A 25 2.51 14.79 13.68
N PRO A 26 2.13 16.08 13.66
CA PRO A 26 0.77 16.52 13.97
C PRO A 26 -0.18 16.13 12.83
N THR A 27 -1.40 15.72 13.22
CA THR A 27 -2.50 15.47 12.27
C THR A 27 -3.53 16.57 12.39
N ARG A 28 -4.11 16.98 11.27
CA ARG A 28 -5.11 18.04 11.23
C ARG A 28 -6.13 17.79 10.14
N SER A 29 -7.41 17.91 10.47
CA SER A 29 -8.47 17.89 9.47
C SER A 29 -8.65 19.29 8.84
N PRO A 30 -8.67 19.41 7.51
CA PRO A 30 -9.01 20.65 6.83
C PRO A 30 -10.51 20.98 6.90
N ILE A 31 -11.37 20.06 7.35
CA ILE A 31 -12.82 20.25 7.45
C ILE A 31 -13.18 21.28 8.50
N ASP A 32 -12.61 21.16 9.70
CA ASP A 32 -12.91 22.01 10.85
C ASP A 32 -11.67 22.49 11.60
N GLY A 33 -10.48 22.16 11.09
CA GLY A 33 -9.20 22.51 11.71
C GLY A 33 -8.85 21.71 12.96
N SER A 34 -9.67 20.72 13.36
CA SER A 34 -9.41 19.90 14.54
C SER A 34 -8.20 18.98 14.35
N SER A 35 -7.51 18.70 15.46
CA SER A 35 -6.38 17.75 15.50
C SER A 35 -6.79 16.43 16.13
N ALA A 36 -6.42 15.34 15.50
CA ALA A 36 -6.55 13.99 16.07
C ALA A 36 -5.36 13.65 17.00
N GLY A 37 -4.39 14.53 17.15
CA GLY A 37 -3.16 14.30 17.88
C GLY A 37 -1.95 14.24 16.96
N SER A 38 -0.88 13.59 17.43
CA SER A 38 0.33 13.41 16.64
C SER A 38 0.61 11.91 16.46
N VAL A 39 1.06 11.53 15.27
CA VAL A 39 1.41 10.14 14.97
C VAL A 39 2.92 9.92 15.10
N ALA A 40 3.28 8.67 15.37
CA ALA A 40 4.68 8.27 15.46
C ALA A 40 5.33 8.32 14.06
N GLU A 41 6.50 8.91 13.99
CA GLU A 41 7.36 8.83 12.82
C GLU A 41 8.16 7.54 12.82
N THR A 42 8.53 7.06 11.64
CA THR A 42 9.33 5.85 11.50
C THR A 42 10.77 6.11 11.95
N PRO A 43 11.24 5.51 13.05
CA PRO A 43 12.55 5.85 13.63
C PRO A 43 13.72 5.17 12.92
N ASP A 44 13.49 4.09 12.18
CA ASP A 44 14.50 3.22 11.59
C ASP A 44 14.13 2.88 10.13
N VAL A 45 14.46 3.78 9.21
CA VAL A 45 14.22 3.59 7.77
C VAL A 45 15.12 2.49 7.20
N ASP A 46 16.36 2.39 7.66
CA ASP A 46 17.28 1.33 7.23
C ASP A 46 16.75 -0.06 7.59
N GLY A 47 16.15 -0.21 8.76
CA GLY A 47 15.49 -1.45 9.17
C GLY A 47 14.26 -1.78 8.32
N VAL A 48 13.50 -0.77 7.89
CA VAL A 48 12.39 -0.96 6.93
C VAL A 48 12.93 -1.49 5.61
N ILE A 49 13.99 -0.90 5.07
CA ILE A 49 14.64 -1.33 3.82
C ILE A 49 15.17 -2.76 3.97
N ALA A 50 15.87 -3.06 5.05
CA ALA A 50 16.43 -4.39 5.29
C ALA A 50 15.34 -5.48 5.33
N ARG A 51 14.22 -5.25 6.04
CA ARG A 51 13.07 -6.16 6.05
C ARG A 51 12.46 -6.34 4.67
N SER A 52 12.35 -5.26 3.90
CA SER A 52 11.82 -5.32 2.53
C SER A 52 12.71 -6.16 1.60
N VAL A 53 14.04 -6.03 1.73
CA VAL A 53 15.01 -6.86 0.98
C VAL A 53 14.86 -8.35 1.36
N GLN A 54 14.68 -8.65 2.63
CA GLN A 54 14.44 -10.03 3.08
C GLN A 54 13.11 -10.57 2.51
N ALA A 55 12.04 -9.77 2.57
CA ALA A 55 10.75 -10.11 1.98
C ALA A 55 10.89 -10.39 0.48
N PHE A 56 11.67 -9.58 -0.26
CA PHE A 56 11.92 -9.78 -1.68
C PHE A 56 12.51 -11.15 -1.98
N HIS A 57 13.52 -11.59 -1.23
CA HIS A 57 14.15 -12.89 -1.45
C HIS A 57 13.19 -14.07 -1.28
N ALA A 58 12.20 -13.95 -0.42
CA ALA A 58 11.15 -14.93 -0.24
C ALA A 58 10.04 -14.78 -1.30
N TRP A 59 9.53 -13.54 -1.48
CA TRP A 59 8.35 -13.27 -2.30
C TRP A 59 8.56 -13.52 -3.79
N LYS A 60 9.72 -13.19 -4.34
CA LYS A 60 10.04 -13.47 -5.74
C LYS A 60 9.99 -14.95 -6.13
N ARG A 61 10.07 -15.87 -5.14
CA ARG A 61 9.98 -17.31 -5.36
C ARG A 61 8.54 -17.82 -5.36
N VAL A 62 7.60 -17.03 -4.86
CA VAL A 62 6.17 -17.36 -4.88
C VAL A 62 5.66 -17.23 -6.32
N PRO A 63 4.96 -18.24 -6.88
CA PRO A 63 4.42 -18.13 -8.23
C PRO A 63 3.50 -16.93 -8.41
N ALA A 64 3.57 -16.23 -9.56
CA ALA A 64 2.82 -15.02 -9.81
C ALA A 64 1.30 -15.17 -9.58
N PRO A 65 0.60 -16.25 -10.00
CA PRO A 65 -0.81 -16.43 -9.68
C PRO A 65 -1.09 -16.54 -8.17
N ARG A 66 -0.15 -17.07 -7.39
CA ARG A 66 -0.28 -17.13 -5.94
C ARG A 66 -0.07 -15.74 -5.31
N ARG A 67 0.85 -14.93 -5.86
CA ARG A 67 0.99 -13.51 -5.47
C ARG A 67 -0.29 -12.72 -5.78
N GLY A 68 -0.91 -13.01 -6.93
CA GLY A 68 -2.24 -12.45 -7.28
C GLY A 68 -3.33 -12.78 -6.27
N GLU A 69 -3.25 -13.91 -5.58
CA GLU A 69 -4.21 -14.25 -4.52
C GLU A 69 -4.14 -13.29 -3.33
N LEU A 70 -2.95 -12.85 -2.92
CA LEU A 70 -2.82 -11.81 -1.89
C LEU A 70 -3.50 -10.50 -2.32
N VAL A 71 -3.29 -10.09 -3.58
CA VAL A 71 -3.92 -8.86 -4.11
C VAL A 71 -5.44 -9.01 -4.23
N ARG A 72 -5.93 -10.21 -4.54
CA ARG A 72 -7.38 -10.51 -4.52
C ARG A 72 -7.96 -10.34 -3.11
N LEU A 73 -7.27 -10.87 -2.08
CA LEU A 73 -7.67 -10.72 -0.68
C LEU A 73 -7.65 -9.24 -0.26
N LEU A 74 -6.64 -8.47 -0.69
CA LEU A 74 -6.61 -7.02 -0.48
C LEU A 74 -7.83 -6.33 -1.10
N GLY A 75 -8.21 -6.69 -2.33
CA GLY A 75 -9.41 -6.15 -2.98
C GLY A 75 -10.69 -6.45 -2.20
N GLU A 76 -10.81 -7.63 -1.57
CA GLU A 76 -11.95 -7.95 -0.70
C GLU A 76 -11.97 -7.10 0.58
N GLU A 77 -10.82 -6.94 1.25
CA GLU A 77 -10.71 -6.09 2.45
C GLU A 77 -11.00 -4.62 2.13
N LEU A 78 -10.55 -4.12 0.97
CA LEU A 78 -10.86 -2.76 0.50
C LEU A 78 -12.37 -2.59 0.24
N ARG A 79 -13.04 -3.56 -0.39
CA ARG A 79 -14.49 -3.53 -0.61
C ARG A 79 -15.25 -3.49 0.72
N ALA A 80 -14.83 -4.30 1.68
CA ALA A 80 -15.45 -4.36 3.01
C ALA A 80 -15.23 -3.08 3.83
N SER A 81 -14.14 -2.35 3.57
CA SER A 81 -13.73 -1.14 4.30
C SER A 81 -13.95 0.14 3.51
N LYS A 82 -14.62 0.09 2.35
CA LYS A 82 -14.68 1.19 1.39
C LYS A 82 -15.20 2.48 2.00
N ASP A 83 -16.33 2.42 2.69
CA ASP A 83 -16.97 3.61 3.25
C ASP A 83 -16.12 4.24 4.37
N ASP A 84 -15.53 3.42 5.24
CA ASP A 84 -14.67 3.87 6.33
C ASP A 84 -13.38 4.51 5.78
N LEU A 85 -12.69 3.87 4.84
CA LEU A 85 -11.45 4.42 4.27
C LEU A 85 -11.73 5.70 3.48
N ALA A 86 -12.79 5.73 2.66
CA ALA A 86 -13.21 6.92 1.93
C ALA A 86 -13.54 8.08 2.87
N ARG A 87 -14.15 7.78 4.03
CA ARG A 87 -14.43 8.80 5.04
C ARG A 87 -13.15 9.35 5.66
N VAL A 88 -12.13 8.52 5.93
CA VAL A 88 -10.82 9.00 6.40
C VAL A 88 -10.17 9.91 5.35
N VAL A 89 -10.23 9.56 4.05
CA VAL A 89 -9.76 10.42 2.95
C VAL A 89 -10.45 11.79 2.98
N THR A 90 -11.76 11.83 3.16
CA THR A 90 -12.52 13.09 3.31
C THR A 90 -12.05 13.89 4.51
N LEU A 91 -11.92 13.24 5.67
CA LEU A 91 -11.59 13.92 6.93
C LEU A 91 -10.16 14.45 6.95
N GLU A 92 -9.21 13.78 6.30
CA GLU A 92 -7.80 14.15 6.34
C GLU A 92 -7.35 14.98 5.13
N ALA A 93 -7.79 14.62 3.91
CA ALA A 93 -7.41 15.34 2.69
C ALA A 93 -8.41 16.45 2.28
N GLY A 94 -9.59 16.51 2.90
CA GLY A 94 -10.62 17.50 2.60
C GLY A 94 -11.40 17.24 1.30
N LYS A 95 -11.27 16.08 0.71
CA LYS A 95 -12.03 15.69 -0.49
C LYS A 95 -13.51 15.50 -0.16
N ILE A 96 -14.41 15.78 -1.09
CA ILE A 96 -15.82 15.45 -0.92
C ILE A 96 -16.01 13.93 -0.85
N VAL A 97 -17.07 13.47 -0.19
CA VAL A 97 -17.31 12.04 0.06
C VAL A 97 -17.31 11.21 -1.23
N SER A 98 -17.91 11.73 -2.30
CA SER A 98 -17.94 11.02 -3.59
C SER A 98 -16.56 10.82 -4.21
N GLU A 99 -15.64 11.78 -4.05
CA GLU A 99 -14.24 11.63 -4.49
C GLU A 99 -13.47 10.66 -3.60
N GLY A 100 -13.68 10.68 -2.29
CA GLY A 100 -13.12 9.68 -1.38
C GLY A 100 -13.55 8.26 -1.73
N LEU A 101 -14.85 8.05 -2.01
CA LEU A 101 -15.38 6.78 -2.47
C LEU A 101 -14.81 6.35 -3.84
N GLY A 102 -14.65 7.32 -4.76
CA GLY A 102 -14.03 7.10 -6.06
C GLY A 102 -12.58 6.66 -5.94
N GLU A 103 -11.81 7.31 -5.06
CA GLU A 103 -10.41 6.97 -4.85
C GLU A 103 -10.23 5.55 -4.29
N VAL A 104 -11.07 5.13 -3.33
CA VAL A 104 -11.04 3.73 -2.86
C VAL A 104 -11.54 2.76 -3.93
N GLN A 105 -12.47 3.18 -4.81
CA GLN A 105 -12.87 2.35 -5.95
C GLN A 105 -11.69 2.11 -6.89
N GLU A 106 -10.88 3.11 -7.18
CA GLU A 106 -9.67 2.93 -8.00
C GLU A 106 -8.68 1.93 -7.38
N MET A 107 -8.55 1.91 -6.04
CA MET A 107 -7.75 0.88 -5.37
C MET A 107 -8.30 -0.53 -5.61
N ILE A 108 -9.63 -0.68 -5.59
CA ILE A 108 -10.31 -1.96 -5.86
C ILE A 108 -10.10 -2.38 -7.31
N ASP A 109 -10.28 -1.46 -8.24
CA ASP A 109 -10.17 -1.72 -9.68
C ASP A 109 -8.75 -2.16 -10.07
N ILE A 110 -7.73 -1.53 -9.49
CA ILE A 110 -6.34 -1.94 -9.73
C ILE A 110 -6.02 -3.30 -9.10
N CYS A 111 -6.65 -3.67 -7.98
CA CYS A 111 -6.53 -5.03 -7.45
C CYS A 111 -7.04 -6.05 -8.47
N ASP A 112 -8.23 -5.83 -9.03
CA ASP A 112 -8.83 -6.74 -10.02
C ASP A 112 -7.97 -6.86 -11.28
N PHE A 113 -7.44 -5.72 -11.77
CA PHE A 113 -6.51 -5.69 -12.89
C PHE A 113 -5.22 -6.46 -12.61
N ALA A 114 -4.59 -6.22 -11.47
CA ALA A 114 -3.34 -6.88 -11.08
C ALA A 114 -3.51 -8.40 -10.89
N VAL A 115 -4.67 -8.84 -10.36
CA VAL A 115 -5.00 -10.27 -10.28
C VAL A 115 -5.01 -10.91 -11.68
N GLY A 116 -5.60 -10.25 -12.66
CA GLY A 116 -5.57 -10.70 -14.06
C GLY A 116 -4.15 -10.76 -14.61
N LEU A 117 -3.35 -9.72 -14.38
CA LEU A 117 -1.95 -9.65 -14.81
C LEU A 117 -1.08 -10.74 -14.19
N SER A 118 -1.36 -11.20 -12.97
CA SER A 118 -0.59 -12.25 -12.32
C SER A 118 -0.48 -13.55 -13.13
N ARG A 119 -1.41 -13.76 -14.09
CA ARG A 119 -1.43 -14.91 -15.02
C ARG A 119 -0.92 -14.56 -16.41
N GLN A 120 -0.53 -13.30 -16.65
CA GLN A 120 -0.10 -12.78 -17.96
C GLN A 120 1.37 -12.30 -17.94
N LEU A 121 2.13 -12.64 -16.89
CA LEU A 121 3.56 -12.31 -16.79
C LEU A 121 4.40 -13.33 -17.58
N TYR A 122 4.07 -13.47 -18.87
CA TYR A 122 4.79 -14.31 -19.82
C TYR A 122 5.54 -13.42 -20.82
N GLY A 123 6.67 -13.91 -21.32
CA GLY A 123 7.44 -13.25 -22.37
C GLY A 123 7.25 -13.92 -23.73
N LEU A 124 7.87 -13.33 -24.75
CA LEU A 124 7.85 -13.85 -26.10
C LEU A 124 8.80 -15.04 -26.24
N THR A 125 8.41 -16.01 -27.07
CA THR A 125 9.34 -17.00 -27.64
C THR A 125 9.68 -16.59 -29.05
N LEU A 126 10.98 -16.41 -29.32
CA LEU A 126 11.50 -15.82 -30.55
C LEU A 126 12.29 -16.86 -31.36
N ALA A 127 12.18 -16.77 -32.68
CA ALA A 127 13.05 -17.57 -33.56
C ALA A 127 14.49 -17.06 -33.48
N SER A 128 15.45 -17.98 -33.58
CA SER A 128 16.89 -17.65 -33.67
C SER A 128 17.39 -17.91 -35.08
N GLU A 129 18.26 -17.04 -35.59
CA GLU A 129 19.02 -17.27 -36.81
C GLU A 129 20.15 -18.30 -36.63
N ARG A 130 20.45 -18.69 -35.39
CA ARG A 130 21.53 -19.65 -35.07
C ARG A 130 20.96 -21.04 -34.89
N PRO A 131 21.53 -22.08 -35.56
CA PRO A 131 21.11 -23.44 -35.35
C PRO A 131 21.22 -23.90 -33.89
N GLY A 132 20.20 -24.60 -33.38
CA GLY A 132 20.19 -25.12 -32.02
C GLY A 132 20.01 -24.08 -30.91
N HIS A 133 19.62 -22.88 -31.24
CA HIS A 133 19.38 -21.80 -30.27
C HIS A 133 17.88 -21.49 -30.12
N HIS A 134 17.46 -21.30 -28.86
CA HIS A 134 16.16 -20.78 -28.50
C HIS A 134 16.31 -19.44 -27.82
N MET A 135 15.47 -18.45 -28.20
CA MET A 135 15.39 -17.16 -27.54
C MET A 135 14.03 -16.99 -26.87
N ARG A 136 14.02 -16.49 -25.66
CA ARG A 136 12.79 -16.16 -24.94
C ARG A 136 13.00 -14.95 -24.05
N GLU A 137 11.93 -14.18 -23.87
CA GLU A 137 11.82 -13.19 -22.82
C GLU A 137 11.32 -13.83 -21.54
N THR A 138 11.77 -13.33 -20.41
CA THR A 138 11.24 -13.66 -19.10
C THR A 138 11.23 -12.41 -18.23
N TRP A 139 10.10 -12.13 -17.62
CA TRP A 139 9.99 -11.04 -16.66
C TRP A 139 10.59 -11.46 -15.33
N GLN A 140 11.43 -10.58 -14.76
CA GLN A 140 12.07 -10.80 -13.47
C GLN A 140 11.67 -9.68 -12.51
N PRO A 141 11.41 -10.00 -11.21
CA PRO A 141 11.19 -8.99 -10.19
C PRO A 141 12.40 -8.04 -10.06
N LEU A 142 12.12 -6.74 -9.85
CA LEU A 142 13.14 -5.71 -9.73
C LEU A 142 13.80 -5.67 -8.35
N GLY A 143 13.02 -5.86 -7.29
CA GLY A 143 13.41 -5.65 -5.92
C GLY A 143 12.39 -4.80 -5.15
N PRO A 144 12.69 -4.34 -3.94
CA PRO A 144 11.83 -3.44 -3.19
C PRO A 144 11.52 -2.16 -3.99
N VAL A 145 10.24 -1.79 -4.04
CA VAL A 145 9.73 -0.62 -4.75
C VAL A 145 9.39 0.46 -3.74
N LEU A 146 9.99 1.63 -3.86
CA LEU A 146 9.61 2.82 -3.09
C LEU A 146 8.47 3.56 -3.80
N VAL A 147 7.36 3.76 -3.08
CA VAL A 147 6.23 4.59 -3.51
C VAL A 147 6.22 5.87 -2.67
N ILE A 148 6.37 7.02 -3.31
CA ILE A 148 6.22 8.34 -2.67
C ILE A 148 4.95 8.96 -3.21
N SER A 149 3.97 9.22 -2.34
CA SER A 149 2.68 9.78 -2.74
C SER A 149 2.41 11.16 -2.14
N ALA A 150 1.66 11.97 -2.89
CA ALA A 150 1.22 13.29 -2.47
C ALA A 150 -0.11 13.22 -1.70
N PHE A 151 -0.43 14.28 -0.97
CA PHE A 151 -1.63 14.35 -0.12
C PHE A 151 -2.96 14.37 -0.89
N ASN A 152 -2.97 14.77 -2.16
CA ASN A 152 -4.20 14.95 -2.95
C ASN A 152 -4.80 13.63 -3.47
N PHE A 153 -4.00 12.56 -3.55
CA PHE A 153 -4.43 11.18 -3.80
C PHE A 153 -3.78 10.27 -2.75
N PRO A 154 -4.27 10.36 -1.50
CA PRO A 154 -3.56 9.78 -0.36
C PRO A 154 -3.54 8.26 -0.31
N VAL A 155 -4.39 7.56 -1.07
CA VAL A 155 -4.47 6.09 -1.03
C VAL A 155 -4.38 5.42 -2.40
N ALA A 156 -4.97 6.00 -3.46
CA ALA A 156 -5.00 5.38 -4.78
C ALA A 156 -3.61 5.19 -5.38
N VAL A 157 -2.73 6.20 -5.26
CA VAL A 157 -1.37 6.14 -5.82
C VAL A 157 -0.56 4.99 -5.23
N TRP A 158 -0.71 4.72 -3.93
CA TRP A 158 -0.11 3.52 -3.34
C TRP A 158 -0.63 2.25 -4.00
N ALA A 159 -1.95 2.11 -4.15
CA ALA A 159 -2.55 0.90 -4.70
C ALA A 159 -2.14 0.65 -6.15
N TRP A 160 -2.10 1.70 -6.99
CA TRP A 160 -1.65 1.57 -8.39
C TRP A 160 -0.25 0.98 -8.51
N ASN A 161 0.65 1.38 -7.62
CA ASN A 161 2.02 0.88 -7.61
C ASN A 161 2.14 -0.44 -6.85
N ALA A 162 1.55 -0.54 -5.66
CA ALA A 162 1.70 -1.70 -4.78
C ALA A 162 1.09 -2.97 -5.37
N CYS A 163 -0.11 -2.89 -5.96
CA CYS A 163 -0.75 -4.08 -6.53
C CYS A 163 0.06 -4.67 -7.68
N LEU A 164 0.62 -3.82 -8.54
CA LEU A 164 1.47 -4.24 -9.65
C LEU A 164 2.81 -4.80 -9.15
N ALA A 165 3.47 -4.09 -8.23
CA ALA A 165 4.73 -4.54 -7.64
C ALA A 165 4.57 -5.92 -6.97
N LEU A 166 3.54 -6.08 -6.14
CA LEU A 166 3.29 -7.34 -5.43
C LEU A 166 3.09 -8.52 -6.38
N VAL A 167 2.32 -8.38 -7.47
CA VAL A 167 2.14 -9.48 -8.44
C VAL A 167 3.41 -9.73 -9.26
N CYS A 168 4.24 -8.72 -9.48
CA CYS A 168 5.55 -8.86 -10.12
C CYS A 168 6.57 -9.57 -9.22
N GLY A 169 6.37 -9.57 -7.90
CA GLY A 169 7.25 -10.24 -6.94
C GLY A 169 8.10 -9.27 -6.12
N ASP A 170 7.71 -8.01 -6.10
CA ASP A 170 8.42 -6.90 -5.49
C ASP A 170 7.68 -6.41 -4.24
N PRO A 171 8.33 -6.34 -3.08
CA PRO A 171 7.80 -5.69 -1.88
C PRO A 171 7.72 -4.18 -2.06
N VAL A 172 6.89 -3.54 -1.24
CA VAL A 172 6.63 -2.10 -1.33
C VAL A 172 6.98 -1.40 -0.03
N ILE A 173 7.73 -0.32 -0.15
CA ILE A 173 7.94 0.67 0.90
C ILE A 173 7.16 1.92 0.50
N TRP A 174 6.23 2.36 1.34
CA TRP A 174 5.39 3.51 1.05
C TRP A 174 5.73 4.69 1.95
N LYS A 175 6.18 5.78 1.36
CA LYS A 175 6.30 7.07 2.03
C LYS A 175 5.14 7.96 1.60
N PRO A 176 4.05 8.03 2.40
CA PRO A 176 2.93 8.95 2.15
C PRO A 176 3.35 10.39 2.40
N SER A 177 2.50 11.35 2.00
CA SER A 177 2.66 12.73 2.44
C SER A 177 2.54 12.84 3.97
N GLU A 178 3.35 13.68 4.57
CA GLU A 178 3.26 14.03 5.98
C GLU A 178 1.93 14.70 6.37
N LYS A 179 1.15 15.13 5.38
CA LYS A 179 -0.18 15.75 5.57
C LYS A 179 -1.31 14.71 5.66
N THR A 180 -1.06 13.49 5.26
CA THR A 180 -2.08 12.42 5.18
C THR A 180 -1.59 11.10 5.78
N PRO A 181 -1.04 11.10 7.01
CA PRO A 181 -0.56 9.88 7.63
C PRO A 181 -1.70 8.94 8.07
N LEU A 182 -2.88 9.46 8.39
CA LEU A 182 -3.99 8.63 8.89
C LEU A 182 -4.56 7.72 7.80
N THR A 183 -4.71 8.23 6.58
CA THR A 183 -5.12 7.41 5.43
C THR A 183 -4.12 6.32 5.12
N ALA A 184 -2.82 6.59 5.29
CA ALA A 184 -1.77 5.60 5.07
C ALA A 184 -1.81 4.50 6.15
N LEU A 185 -1.97 4.86 7.42
CA LEU A 185 -2.10 3.91 8.53
C LEU A 185 -3.37 3.05 8.38
N ALA A 186 -4.49 3.65 7.97
CA ALA A 186 -5.72 2.94 7.69
C ALA A 186 -5.53 1.92 6.54
N THR A 187 -4.87 2.33 5.46
CA THR A 187 -4.58 1.48 4.31
C THR A 187 -3.67 0.31 4.70
N GLN A 188 -2.62 0.57 5.51
CA GLN A 188 -1.74 -0.48 6.01
C GLN A 188 -2.49 -1.49 6.87
N ALA A 189 -3.36 -1.04 7.78
CA ALA A 189 -4.18 -1.94 8.60
C ALA A 189 -5.12 -2.83 7.74
N ILE A 190 -5.66 -2.28 6.64
CA ILE A 190 -6.45 -3.06 5.67
C ILE A 190 -5.57 -4.10 4.97
N PHE A 191 -4.36 -3.72 4.54
CA PHE A 191 -3.40 -4.64 3.94
C PHE A 191 -3.00 -5.76 4.91
N ASP A 192 -2.73 -5.44 6.18
CA ASP A 192 -2.35 -6.41 7.21
C ASP A 192 -3.45 -7.45 7.45
N ARG A 193 -4.74 -7.06 7.36
CA ARG A 193 -5.85 -8.03 7.40
C ARG A 193 -5.83 -8.97 6.19
N ALA A 194 -5.57 -8.45 5.00
CA ALA A 194 -5.42 -9.30 3.81
C ALA A 194 -4.23 -10.25 3.95
N LEU A 195 -3.11 -9.75 4.49
CA LEU A 195 -1.90 -10.53 4.76
C LEU A 195 -2.16 -11.66 5.75
N ALA A 196 -2.91 -11.39 6.83
CA ALA A 196 -3.28 -12.39 7.83
C ALA A 196 -4.12 -13.55 7.26
N ARG A 197 -4.85 -13.30 6.15
CA ARG A 197 -5.62 -14.31 5.42
C ARG A 197 -4.76 -15.12 4.43
N PHE A 198 -3.57 -14.65 4.14
CA PHE A 198 -2.63 -15.26 3.20
C PHE A 198 -1.53 -15.99 3.98
N ALA A 199 -1.67 -17.30 4.16
CA ALA A 199 -0.92 -18.10 5.14
C ALA A 199 0.63 -18.07 5.01
N ASP A 200 1.19 -17.76 3.83
CA ASP A 200 2.62 -17.94 3.54
C ASP A 200 3.32 -16.62 3.13
N ALA A 201 2.78 -15.47 3.53
CA ALA A 201 3.38 -14.19 3.19
C ALA A 201 4.60 -13.89 4.08
N PRO A 202 5.73 -13.46 3.52
CA PRO A 202 6.83 -12.97 4.31
C PRO A 202 6.48 -11.63 4.98
N GLU A 203 7.05 -11.40 6.15
CA GLU A 203 7.01 -10.10 6.80
C GLU A 203 7.70 -9.03 5.93
N GLY A 204 7.22 -7.79 5.94
CA GLY A 204 7.84 -6.68 5.22
C GLY A 204 7.45 -6.55 3.75
N LEU A 205 6.36 -7.21 3.29
CA LEU A 205 5.86 -7.08 1.92
C LEU A 205 5.30 -5.69 1.59
N SER A 206 4.66 -5.04 2.55
CA SER A 206 4.26 -3.63 2.44
C SER A 206 4.55 -2.97 3.78
N GLN A 207 5.27 -1.86 3.75
CA GLN A 207 5.64 -1.11 4.94
C GLN A 207 5.42 0.38 4.70
N VAL A 208 4.88 1.07 5.70
CA VAL A 208 4.68 2.51 5.65
C VAL A 208 5.82 3.21 6.39
N VAL A 209 6.41 4.22 5.75
CA VAL A 209 7.38 5.13 6.35
C VAL A 209 6.70 6.46 6.63
N ILE A 210 6.35 6.71 7.88
CA ILE A 210 5.78 7.98 8.33
C ILE A 210 6.91 8.94 8.64
N GLY A 211 6.85 10.14 8.06
CA GLY A 211 7.84 11.19 8.29
C GLY A 211 7.79 12.28 7.23
N GLY A 212 8.59 13.33 7.45
CA GLY A 212 8.76 14.44 6.54
C GLY A 212 9.64 14.12 5.34
N ARG A 213 10.24 15.19 4.76
CA ARG A 213 11.14 15.08 3.61
C ARG A 213 12.38 14.23 3.91
N GLU A 214 12.95 14.40 5.09
CA GLU A 214 14.19 13.69 5.49
C GLU A 214 14.00 12.17 5.47
N ALA A 215 12.84 11.69 5.92
CA ALA A 215 12.52 10.25 5.85
C ALA A 215 12.35 9.71 4.43
N GLY A 216 12.15 10.59 3.45
CA GLY A 216 12.07 10.22 2.03
C GLY A 216 13.40 10.32 1.28
N GLU A 217 14.40 10.98 1.88
CA GLU A 217 15.75 11.15 1.33
C GLU A 217 16.74 10.12 1.92
N ALA A 218 16.36 9.47 3.02
CA ALA A 218 17.13 8.42 3.66
C ALA A 218 17.06 7.10 2.87
#